data_9d53a48f1a1fd805db16f0af374af435
#
_entry.id   9d53a48f1a1fd805db16f0af374af435
#
_cell.length_a   1.000
_cell.length_b   1.000
_cell.length_c   1.000
_cell.angle_alpha   90.00
_cell.angle_beta   90.00
_cell.angle_gamma   90.00
#
_symmetry.space_group_name_H-M   'P 1'
#
loop_
_entity.id
_entity.type
_entity.pdbx_description
1 polymer ?
#
loop_
_entity_poly.entity_id
_entity_poly.type
_entity_poly.pdbx_seq_one_letter_code
_entity_poly.pdbx_strand_id
1 'polypeptide(L)'
;MAAFKTEFGLEGAWDCFQGKHYARELRPADAYPEMLKVFLHVDAQDYVMPDSYQFLAPKGCGGTLNRLLSKPTKLRAQFIAALDAAGTLTKEIDADVLLRIRLLSAETDFSMFRSIELLDALETHSRTKYHHGRFGGPVLTRSEVAQPPSKLGLHETNYVVELRNVYAEACADDLSDGNLLAEHPKFGDHFKRQRLSFYSAEALRMDVRDSVPDGTFESLQGDVHAGVIEIVDAEHSSAMFRLTAALNQATLLDLSAHALVSVARPEDRKGICHQLANDSRLEWARGARS
;
A
#
# COMPACT_ATOMS: atom_id res chain seq x y z
N MET A 1 -17.31 -0.45 -8.92
CA MET A 1 -16.13 -1.04 -8.22
C MET A 1 -16.61 -2.27 -7.45
N ALA A 2 -15.93 -3.41 -7.61
CA ALA A 2 -16.24 -4.65 -6.91
C ALA A 2 -15.24 -4.85 -5.75
N ALA A 3 -15.73 -5.32 -4.60
CA ALA A 3 -14.93 -5.75 -3.47
C ALA A 3 -15.20 -7.24 -3.22
N PHE A 4 -14.25 -8.07 -3.56
CA PHE A 4 -14.38 -9.54 -3.44
C PHE A 4 -14.15 -10.00 -2.01
N LYS A 5 -15.02 -10.89 -1.51
CA LYS A 5 -14.92 -11.51 -0.18
C LYS A 5 -14.29 -12.90 -0.23
N THR A 6 -14.20 -13.46 -1.44
CA THR A 6 -13.64 -14.79 -1.70
C THR A 6 -12.69 -14.73 -2.89
N GLU A 7 -11.90 -15.78 -3.08
CA GLU A 7 -10.99 -15.94 -4.21
C GLU A 7 -11.71 -16.19 -5.56
N PHE A 8 -13.02 -16.47 -5.53
CA PHE A 8 -13.82 -16.75 -6.73
C PHE A 8 -14.26 -15.47 -7.48
N GLY A 9 -13.82 -14.28 -7.03
CA GLY A 9 -14.12 -13.01 -7.71
C GLY A 9 -15.62 -12.75 -7.87
N LEU A 10 -16.06 -12.50 -9.10
CA LEU A 10 -17.48 -12.24 -9.44
C LEU A 10 -18.37 -13.48 -9.40
N GLU A 11 -17.83 -14.68 -9.30
CA GLU A 11 -18.55 -15.94 -9.13
C GLU A 11 -18.76 -16.29 -7.64
N GLY A 12 -18.11 -15.57 -6.72
CA GLY A 12 -18.22 -15.73 -5.28
C GLY A 12 -19.01 -14.62 -4.60
N ALA A 13 -18.82 -14.48 -3.28
CA ALA A 13 -19.40 -13.39 -2.50
C ALA A 13 -18.64 -12.08 -2.74
N TRP A 14 -19.37 -11.00 -3.05
CA TRP A 14 -18.79 -9.70 -3.33
C TRP A 14 -19.74 -8.54 -3.03
N ASP A 15 -19.17 -7.36 -2.82
CA ASP A 15 -19.90 -6.10 -2.66
C ASP A 15 -19.66 -5.17 -3.86
N CYS A 16 -20.72 -4.47 -4.30
CA CYS A 16 -20.64 -3.47 -5.35
C CYS A 16 -20.69 -2.05 -4.79
N PHE A 17 -19.74 -1.21 -5.18
CA PHE A 17 -19.71 0.21 -4.87
C PHE A 17 -19.89 1.03 -6.14
N GLN A 18 -21.01 1.72 -6.26
CA GLN A 18 -21.35 2.55 -7.41
C GLN A 18 -21.13 4.02 -7.09
N GLY A 19 -19.98 4.53 -7.53
CA GLY A 19 -19.69 5.96 -7.47
C GLY A 19 -20.45 6.74 -8.54
N LYS A 20 -21.14 7.83 -8.16
CA LYS A 20 -21.80 8.75 -9.07
C LYS A 20 -21.36 10.18 -8.78
N HIS A 21 -20.88 10.87 -9.80
CA HIS A 21 -20.41 12.23 -9.69
C HIS A 21 -21.47 13.23 -10.22
N TYR A 22 -22.56 13.37 -9.47
CA TYR A 22 -23.59 14.37 -9.78
C TYR A 22 -23.44 15.64 -8.92
N ALA A 23 -23.76 16.78 -9.52
CA ALA A 23 -23.79 18.07 -8.80
C ALA A 23 -24.96 18.17 -7.80
N ARG A 24 -25.88 17.22 -7.80
CA ARG A 24 -27.06 17.12 -6.93
C ARG A 24 -27.15 15.76 -6.24
N GLU A 25 -28.04 15.65 -5.28
CA GLU A 25 -28.38 14.39 -4.63
C GLU A 25 -28.95 13.35 -5.63
N LEU A 26 -28.67 12.07 -5.40
CA LEU A 26 -29.23 10.96 -6.17
C LEU A 26 -30.73 10.84 -5.93
N ARG A 27 -31.50 10.61 -6.98
CA ARG A 27 -32.93 10.39 -6.97
C ARG A 27 -33.27 8.95 -7.39
N PRO A 28 -34.48 8.46 -7.15
CA PRO A 28 -34.89 7.12 -7.62
C PRO A 28 -34.67 6.92 -9.13
N ALA A 29 -34.93 7.94 -9.94
CA ALA A 29 -34.68 7.89 -11.39
C ALA A 29 -33.20 7.72 -11.77
N ASP A 30 -32.25 8.08 -10.91
CA ASP A 30 -30.83 7.86 -11.11
C ASP A 30 -30.39 6.47 -10.63
N ALA A 31 -31.09 5.90 -9.63
CA ALA A 31 -30.80 4.61 -9.03
C ALA A 31 -31.35 3.44 -9.85
N TYR A 32 -32.57 3.55 -10.37
CA TYR A 32 -33.22 2.45 -11.10
C TYR A 32 -32.44 1.95 -12.33
N PRO A 33 -31.84 2.80 -13.17
CA PRO A 33 -31.00 2.31 -14.27
C PRO A 33 -29.79 1.48 -13.78
N GLU A 34 -29.21 1.87 -12.65
CA GLU A 34 -28.07 1.14 -12.08
C GLU A 34 -28.49 -0.18 -11.44
N MET A 35 -29.65 -0.19 -10.77
CA MET A 35 -30.26 -1.43 -10.27
C MET A 35 -30.60 -2.38 -11.42
N LEU A 36 -31.16 -1.85 -12.51
CA LEU A 36 -31.49 -2.65 -13.70
C LEU A 36 -30.24 -3.31 -14.33
N LYS A 37 -29.12 -2.57 -14.40
CA LYS A 37 -27.85 -3.14 -14.88
C LYS A 37 -27.40 -4.35 -14.05
N VAL A 38 -27.56 -4.30 -12.73
CA VAL A 38 -27.24 -5.46 -11.87
C VAL A 38 -28.03 -6.68 -12.31
N PHE A 39 -29.35 -6.54 -12.45
CA PHE A 39 -30.21 -7.64 -12.84
C PHE A 39 -29.92 -8.16 -14.26
N LEU A 40 -29.62 -7.26 -15.21
CA LEU A 40 -29.26 -7.64 -16.59
C LEU A 40 -27.98 -8.48 -16.63
N HIS A 41 -26.94 -8.08 -15.90
CA HIS A 41 -25.69 -8.82 -15.86
C HIS A 41 -25.82 -10.15 -15.10
N VAL A 42 -26.66 -10.21 -14.07
CA VAL A 42 -26.96 -11.48 -13.38
C VAL A 42 -27.75 -12.42 -14.30
N ASP A 43 -28.74 -11.91 -15.05
CA ASP A 43 -29.50 -12.71 -16.04
C ASP A 43 -28.58 -13.21 -17.17
N ALA A 44 -27.61 -12.41 -17.60
CA ALA A 44 -26.60 -12.77 -18.58
C ALA A 44 -25.50 -13.71 -18.04
N GLN A 45 -25.52 -14.03 -16.75
CA GLN A 45 -24.50 -14.83 -16.05
C GLN A 45 -23.08 -14.22 -16.07
N ASP A 46 -22.98 -12.90 -16.20
CA ASP A 46 -21.70 -12.19 -16.13
C ASP A 46 -21.13 -12.20 -14.70
N TYR A 47 -22.02 -12.25 -13.69
CA TYR A 47 -21.66 -12.36 -12.28
C TYR A 47 -22.85 -12.85 -11.42
N VAL A 48 -22.55 -13.36 -10.23
CA VAL A 48 -23.58 -13.67 -9.24
C VAL A 48 -24.09 -12.39 -8.56
N MET A 49 -25.31 -12.45 -8.02
CA MET A 49 -25.89 -11.31 -7.30
C MET A 49 -24.94 -10.84 -6.18
N PRO A 50 -24.58 -9.54 -6.12
CA PRO A 50 -23.74 -9.03 -5.04
C PRO A 50 -24.46 -9.11 -3.69
N ASP A 51 -23.69 -9.35 -2.62
CA ASP A 51 -24.22 -9.33 -1.24
C ASP A 51 -24.71 -7.95 -0.83
N SER A 52 -24.05 -6.90 -1.30
CA SER A 52 -24.51 -5.52 -1.15
C SER A 52 -24.19 -4.66 -2.37
N TYR A 53 -25.06 -3.68 -2.63
CA TYR A 53 -24.89 -2.65 -3.65
C TYR A 53 -24.99 -1.27 -3.01
N GLN A 54 -23.87 -0.56 -2.99
CA GLN A 54 -23.73 0.69 -2.27
C GLN A 54 -23.70 1.88 -3.24
N PHE A 55 -24.68 2.79 -3.12
CA PHE A 55 -24.66 4.07 -3.82
C PHE A 55 -23.78 5.06 -3.08
N LEU A 56 -22.79 5.63 -3.76
CA LEU A 56 -21.90 6.67 -3.23
C LEU A 56 -21.93 7.90 -4.14
N ALA A 57 -22.30 9.03 -3.60
CA ALA A 57 -22.29 10.31 -4.33
C ALA A 57 -21.84 11.46 -3.44
N PRO A 58 -21.16 12.50 -3.98
CA PRO A 58 -20.68 13.65 -3.20
C PRO A 58 -21.76 14.39 -2.43
N LYS A 59 -22.99 14.40 -2.95
CA LYS A 59 -24.17 15.01 -2.31
C LYS A 59 -25.12 14.00 -1.67
N GLY A 60 -24.69 12.73 -1.57
CA GLY A 60 -25.50 11.65 -1.00
C GLY A 60 -26.74 11.31 -1.81
N CYS A 61 -27.63 10.54 -1.20
CA CYS A 61 -28.93 10.19 -1.72
C CYS A 61 -29.99 11.18 -1.21
N GLY A 62 -30.84 11.67 -2.09
CA GLY A 62 -31.95 12.56 -1.71
C GLY A 62 -32.97 11.87 -0.80
N GLY A 63 -33.70 12.66 0.00
CA GLY A 63 -34.59 12.13 1.03
C GLY A 63 -35.63 11.11 0.53
N THR A 64 -36.09 11.24 -0.74
CA THR A 64 -36.99 10.24 -1.34
C THR A 64 -36.30 8.89 -1.56
N LEU A 65 -35.06 8.90 -2.11
CA LEU A 65 -34.31 7.66 -2.35
C LEU A 65 -33.91 7.03 -1.02
N ASN A 66 -33.40 7.79 -0.06
CA ASN A 66 -33.04 7.29 1.28
C ASN A 66 -34.22 6.61 1.99
N ARG A 67 -35.43 7.21 1.87
CA ARG A 67 -36.66 6.61 2.42
C ARG A 67 -37.02 5.29 1.72
N LEU A 68 -36.71 5.14 0.45
CA LEU A 68 -36.93 3.88 -0.28
C LEU A 68 -35.89 2.85 0.11
N LEU A 69 -34.61 3.20 0.15
CA LEU A 69 -33.52 2.33 0.57
C LEU A 69 -33.73 1.79 1.99
N SER A 70 -34.33 2.59 2.89
CA SER A 70 -34.70 2.14 4.25
C SER A 70 -35.97 1.25 4.29
N LYS A 71 -36.66 1.04 3.16
CA LYS A 71 -37.88 0.24 3.05
C LYS A 71 -37.76 -0.73 1.85
N PRO A 72 -36.97 -1.80 1.95
CA PRO A 72 -36.63 -2.70 0.82
C PRO A 72 -37.85 -3.23 0.05
N THR A 73 -38.91 -3.62 0.74
CA THR A 73 -40.15 -4.11 0.11
C THR A 73 -40.81 -3.01 -0.75
N LYS A 74 -40.81 -1.76 -0.28
CA LYS A 74 -41.36 -0.63 -1.04
C LYS A 74 -40.46 -0.26 -2.21
N LEU A 75 -39.14 -0.31 -2.03
CA LEU A 75 -38.16 -0.08 -3.09
C LEU A 75 -38.36 -1.09 -4.22
N ARG A 76 -38.47 -2.40 -3.88
CA ARG A 76 -38.75 -3.45 -4.84
C ARG A 76 -40.02 -3.21 -5.64
N ALA A 77 -41.13 -2.93 -4.94
CA ALA A 77 -42.42 -2.65 -5.59
C ALA A 77 -42.35 -1.45 -6.56
N GLN A 78 -41.65 -0.37 -6.18
CA GLN A 78 -41.49 0.79 -7.05
C GLN A 78 -40.52 0.53 -8.21
N PHE A 79 -39.47 -0.25 -8.00
CA PHE A 79 -38.57 -0.66 -9.07
C PHE A 79 -39.32 -1.51 -10.12
N ILE A 80 -40.07 -2.53 -9.69
CA ILE A 80 -40.88 -3.34 -10.60
C ILE A 80 -41.91 -2.47 -11.34
N ALA A 81 -42.60 -1.57 -10.66
CA ALA A 81 -43.50 -0.63 -11.31
C ALA A 81 -42.82 0.29 -12.33
N ALA A 82 -41.54 0.65 -12.10
CA ALA A 82 -40.75 1.40 -13.06
C ALA A 82 -40.33 0.58 -14.29
N LEU A 83 -40.12 -0.74 -14.13
CA LEU A 83 -39.92 -1.67 -15.28
C LEU A 83 -41.17 -1.80 -16.13
N ASP A 84 -42.36 -1.69 -15.52
CA ASP A 84 -43.65 -1.81 -16.19
C ASP A 84 -44.10 -0.53 -16.92
N ALA A 85 -43.58 0.60 -16.48
CA ALA A 85 -43.91 1.89 -17.08
C ALA A 85 -43.34 1.97 -18.51
N ALA A 86 -44.17 2.38 -19.46
CA ALA A 86 -43.77 2.69 -20.82
C ALA A 86 -42.80 3.91 -20.79
N GLY A 87 -41.52 3.68 -20.62
CA GLY A 87 -40.52 4.73 -20.46
C GLY A 87 -39.15 4.38 -21.04
N THR A 88 -38.21 5.28 -20.86
CA THR A 88 -36.83 5.11 -21.38
C THR A 88 -36.03 4.01 -20.69
N LEU A 89 -36.46 3.56 -19.49
CA LEU A 89 -35.71 2.60 -18.68
C LEU A 89 -35.59 1.23 -19.34
N THR A 90 -36.65 0.77 -20.00
CA THR A 90 -36.75 -0.58 -20.60
C THR A 90 -36.88 -0.58 -22.12
N LYS A 91 -36.73 0.59 -22.78
CA LYS A 91 -37.00 0.79 -24.20
C LYS A 91 -36.20 -0.13 -25.13
N GLU A 92 -34.97 -0.47 -24.73
CA GLU A 92 -34.04 -1.25 -25.54
C GLU A 92 -33.91 -2.72 -25.04
N ILE A 93 -34.81 -3.16 -24.15
CA ILE A 93 -34.76 -4.50 -23.56
C ILE A 93 -35.81 -5.39 -24.19
N ASP A 94 -35.40 -6.59 -24.65
CA ASP A 94 -36.32 -7.60 -25.19
C ASP A 94 -37.33 -8.02 -24.15
N ALA A 95 -38.56 -8.29 -24.60
CA ALA A 95 -39.67 -8.64 -23.73
C ALA A 95 -39.40 -9.91 -22.87
N ASP A 96 -38.71 -10.90 -23.42
CA ASP A 96 -38.36 -12.13 -22.71
C ASP A 96 -37.31 -11.86 -21.63
N VAL A 97 -36.30 -11.02 -21.92
CA VAL A 97 -35.31 -10.59 -20.93
C VAL A 97 -36.01 -9.80 -19.83
N LEU A 98 -36.89 -8.86 -20.20
CA LEU A 98 -37.61 -8.04 -19.20
C LEU A 98 -38.48 -8.92 -18.27
N LEU A 99 -39.11 -9.97 -18.81
CA LEU A 99 -39.88 -10.91 -18.00
C LEU A 99 -38.96 -11.63 -16.97
N ARG A 100 -37.81 -12.13 -17.40
CA ARG A 100 -36.84 -12.77 -16.48
C ARG A 100 -36.34 -11.79 -15.41
N ILE A 101 -36.01 -10.54 -15.79
CA ILE A 101 -35.60 -9.50 -14.84
C ILE A 101 -36.67 -9.22 -13.80
N ARG A 102 -37.94 -9.21 -14.19
CA ARG A 102 -39.08 -9.03 -13.27
C ARG A 102 -39.18 -10.19 -12.27
N LEU A 103 -39.09 -11.40 -12.74
CA LEU A 103 -39.09 -12.59 -11.87
C LEU A 103 -37.92 -12.56 -10.88
N LEU A 104 -36.71 -12.33 -11.38
CA LEU A 104 -35.51 -12.25 -10.58
C LEU A 104 -35.64 -11.12 -9.54
N SER A 105 -36.15 -9.94 -9.92
CA SER A 105 -36.37 -8.81 -9.00
C SER A 105 -37.42 -9.11 -7.93
N ALA A 106 -38.43 -9.92 -8.23
CA ALA A 106 -39.46 -10.32 -7.27
C ALA A 106 -38.92 -11.24 -6.17
N GLU A 107 -37.94 -12.08 -6.50
CA GLU A 107 -37.28 -13.02 -5.58
C GLU A 107 -36.11 -12.42 -4.82
N THR A 108 -35.48 -11.32 -5.33
CA THR A 108 -34.30 -10.72 -4.73
C THR A 108 -34.64 -9.94 -3.45
N ASP A 109 -33.77 -10.03 -2.46
CA ASP A 109 -33.82 -9.18 -1.28
C ASP A 109 -33.24 -7.78 -1.57
N PHE A 110 -34.13 -6.78 -1.67
CA PHE A 110 -33.74 -5.39 -1.94
C PHE A 110 -33.05 -4.69 -0.75
N SER A 111 -32.87 -5.35 0.41
CA SER A 111 -32.07 -4.82 1.50
C SER A 111 -30.56 -4.72 1.13
N MET A 112 -30.15 -5.40 0.07
CA MET A 112 -28.81 -5.28 -0.52
C MET A 112 -28.51 -3.87 -1.05
N PHE A 113 -29.52 -3.12 -1.53
CA PHE A 113 -29.36 -1.77 -2.04
C PHE A 113 -29.29 -0.77 -0.89
N ARG A 114 -28.16 -0.10 -0.75
CA ARG A 114 -27.87 0.81 0.35
C ARG A 114 -27.22 2.11 -0.17
N SER A 115 -27.19 3.14 0.66
CA SER A 115 -26.36 4.32 0.44
C SER A 115 -25.25 4.39 1.46
N ILE A 116 -24.12 4.92 1.03
CA ILE A 116 -23.01 5.32 1.90
C ILE A 116 -22.88 6.84 1.81
N GLU A 117 -22.85 7.51 2.95
CA GLU A 117 -22.57 8.94 3.00
C GLU A 117 -21.07 9.16 2.67
N LEU A 118 -20.77 10.24 1.94
CA LEU A 118 -19.39 10.53 1.55
C LEU A 118 -18.48 10.68 2.77
N LEU A 119 -18.97 11.27 3.85
CA LEU A 119 -18.20 11.43 5.09
C LEU A 119 -17.87 10.09 5.72
N ASP A 120 -18.80 9.13 5.75
CA ASP A 120 -18.56 7.78 6.29
C ASP A 120 -17.54 7.02 5.44
N ALA A 121 -17.62 7.18 4.11
CA ALA A 121 -16.64 6.60 3.19
C ALA A 121 -15.25 7.20 3.40
N LEU A 122 -15.15 8.54 3.57
CA LEU A 122 -13.88 9.22 3.86
C LEU A 122 -13.34 8.83 5.25
N GLU A 123 -14.19 8.70 6.26
CA GLU A 123 -13.79 8.25 7.59
C GLU A 123 -13.26 6.81 7.55
N THR A 124 -13.96 5.92 6.84
CA THR A 124 -13.48 4.55 6.63
C THR A 124 -12.14 4.54 5.91
N HIS A 125 -12.01 5.32 4.83
CA HIS A 125 -10.76 5.45 4.08
C HIS A 125 -9.64 6.04 4.95
N SER A 126 -9.94 6.99 5.85
CA SER A 126 -8.95 7.63 6.73
C SER A 126 -8.24 6.65 7.67
N ARG A 127 -8.86 5.51 7.94
CA ARG A 127 -8.31 4.43 8.78
C ARG A 127 -7.47 3.43 7.98
N THR A 128 -7.34 3.63 6.66
CA THR A 128 -6.56 2.73 5.80
C THR A 128 -5.19 3.30 5.51
N LYS A 129 -4.21 2.42 5.29
CA LYS A 129 -2.85 2.78 4.85
C LYS A 129 -2.81 3.59 3.53
N TYR A 130 -3.87 3.55 2.72
CA TYR A 130 -3.96 4.27 1.45
C TYR A 130 -4.35 5.75 1.60
N HIS A 131 -4.86 6.16 2.77
CA HIS A 131 -5.33 7.53 3.00
C HIS A 131 -4.18 8.53 2.93
N HIS A 132 -3.06 8.19 3.56
CA HIS A 132 -1.87 9.05 3.63
C HIS A 132 -1.35 9.44 2.23
N GLY A 133 -1.23 8.49 1.33
CA GLY A 133 -0.74 8.73 -0.04
C GLY A 133 -1.65 9.61 -0.90
N ARG A 134 -2.96 9.70 -0.57
CA ARG A 134 -3.95 10.42 -1.37
C ARG A 134 -4.36 11.77 -0.81
N PHE A 135 -4.45 11.91 0.51
CA PHE A 135 -5.01 13.10 1.17
C PHE A 135 -4.02 13.80 2.10
N GLY A 136 -2.79 13.30 2.20
CA GLY A 136 -1.91 13.61 3.31
C GLY A 136 -2.44 12.96 4.60
N GLY A 137 -1.56 12.42 5.42
CA GLY A 137 -2.00 11.73 6.63
C GLY A 137 -1.54 12.44 7.89
N PRO A 138 -1.91 11.92 9.05
CA PRO A 138 -1.25 12.29 10.29
C PRO A 138 0.26 12.07 10.13
N VAL A 139 1.04 12.91 10.77
CA VAL A 139 2.50 12.79 10.77
C VAL A 139 2.85 11.36 11.21
N LEU A 140 3.49 10.60 10.31
CA LEU A 140 4.01 9.28 10.65
C LEU A 140 4.90 9.44 11.89
N THR A 141 4.58 8.71 12.95
CA THR A 141 5.34 8.81 14.21
C THR A 141 6.53 7.85 14.10
N ARG A 142 7.72 8.37 14.45
CA ARG A 142 8.92 7.55 14.53
C ARG A 142 9.14 7.07 15.95
N SER A 143 9.29 5.78 16.12
CA SER A 143 9.74 5.19 17.38
C SER A 143 11.16 5.64 17.73
N GLU A 144 11.53 5.60 18.99
CA GLU A 144 12.93 5.69 19.37
C GLU A 144 13.69 4.50 18.78
N VAL A 145 14.85 4.77 18.20
CA VAL A 145 15.69 3.69 17.65
C VAL A 145 16.23 2.84 18.78
N ALA A 146 15.83 1.57 18.78
CA ALA A 146 16.34 0.63 19.76
C ALA A 146 17.85 0.47 19.62
N GLN A 147 18.55 0.40 20.75
CA GLN A 147 19.98 0.10 20.75
C GLN A 147 20.21 -1.30 20.15
N PRO A 148 21.20 -1.44 19.26
CA PRO A 148 21.54 -2.75 18.71
C PRO A 148 21.84 -3.75 19.84
N PRO A 149 21.37 -5.01 19.74
CA PRO A 149 21.72 -6.03 20.72
C PRO A 149 23.24 -6.19 20.86
N SER A 150 23.72 -6.57 22.05
CA SER A 150 25.15 -6.81 22.27
C SER A 150 25.71 -7.94 21.38
N LYS A 151 24.88 -8.95 21.07
CA LYS A 151 25.20 -10.03 20.14
C LYS A 151 24.67 -9.71 18.75
N LEU A 152 25.39 -10.16 17.72
CA LEU A 152 24.93 -10.05 16.34
C LEU A 152 23.71 -10.96 16.11
N GLY A 153 22.68 -10.40 15.48
CA GLY A 153 21.52 -11.16 15.05
C GLY A 153 21.78 -11.92 13.74
N LEU A 154 21.03 -12.98 13.49
CA LEU A 154 21.12 -13.74 12.23
C LEU A 154 20.80 -12.88 10.99
N HIS A 155 19.98 -11.84 11.15
CA HIS A 155 19.60 -10.92 10.08
C HIS A 155 20.67 -9.84 9.78
N GLU A 156 21.79 -9.83 10.53
CA GLU A 156 22.89 -8.88 10.34
C GLU A 156 24.09 -9.50 9.58
N THR A 157 23.97 -10.72 9.07
CA THR A 157 25.13 -11.55 8.72
C THR A 157 25.96 -10.96 7.57
N ASN A 158 25.34 -10.65 6.44
CA ASN A 158 26.09 -10.32 5.22
C ASN A 158 26.73 -8.93 5.30
N TYR A 159 25.98 -7.88 5.72
CA TYR A 159 26.57 -6.56 5.80
C TYR A 159 27.67 -6.46 6.88
N VAL A 160 27.59 -7.29 7.94
CA VAL A 160 28.65 -7.37 8.95
C VAL A 160 29.90 -7.98 8.37
N VAL A 161 29.77 -9.02 7.53
CA VAL A 161 30.90 -9.61 6.80
C VAL A 161 31.51 -8.54 5.88
N GLU A 162 30.70 -7.82 5.11
CA GLU A 162 31.18 -6.75 4.24
C GLU A 162 31.92 -5.64 5.03
N LEU A 163 31.42 -5.20 6.19
CA LEU A 163 32.13 -4.25 7.05
C LEU A 163 33.46 -4.79 7.58
N ARG A 164 33.50 -6.07 7.96
CA ARG A 164 34.74 -6.72 8.40
C ARG A 164 35.79 -6.75 7.29
N ASN A 165 35.38 -7.06 6.06
CA ASN A 165 36.27 -7.03 4.90
C ASN A 165 36.84 -5.63 4.66
N VAL A 166 36.01 -4.57 4.83
CA VAL A 166 36.46 -3.18 4.74
C VAL A 166 37.53 -2.86 5.81
N TYR A 167 37.35 -3.34 7.04
CA TYR A 167 38.32 -3.11 8.12
C TYR A 167 39.59 -3.95 7.94
N ALA A 168 39.48 -5.19 7.47
CA ALA A 168 40.61 -6.05 7.15
C ALA A 168 41.53 -5.41 6.11
N GLU A 169 40.96 -4.89 5.01
CA GLU A 169 41.73 -4.14 4.00
C GLU A 169 42.45 -2.93 4.61
N ALA A 170 41.76 -2.19 5.51
CA ALA A 170 42.29 -0.96 6.12
C ALA A 170 43.40 -1.23 7.16
N CYS A 171 43.41 -2.39 7.82
CA CYS A 171 44.39 -2.78 8.80
C CYS A 171 45.57 -3.61 8.22
N ALA A 172 45.41 -4.16 7.01
CA ALA A 172 46.25 -5.21 6.45
C ALA A 172 46.36 -6.48 7.35
N ASP A 173 45.36 -6.68 8.23
CA ASP A 173 45.24 -7.79 9.17
C ASP A 173 44.00 -8.63 8.86
N ASP A 174 44.09 -9.95 9.12
CA ASP A 174 42.91 -10.83 9.01
C ASP A 174 41.98 -10.62 10.21
N LEU A 175 40.87 -9.90 9.98
CA LEU A 175 39.84 -9.60 10.97
C LEU A 175 38.72 -10.68 11.05
N SER A 176 39.00 -11.89 10.62
CA SER A 176 38.02 -13.00 10.71
C SER A 176 37.70 -13.37 12.16
N ASP A 177 38.55 -13.11 13.12
CA ASP A 177 38.34 -13.32 14.55
C ASP A 177 37.63 -12.11 15.19
N GLY A 178 36.49 -12.35 15.84
CA GLY A 178 35.65 -11.31 16.45
C GLY A 178 36.28 -10.45 17.55
N ASN A 179 37.49 -10.79 18.01
CA ASN A 179 38.25 -10.04 19.02
C ASN A 179 38.94 -8.78 18.47
N LEU A 180 39.18 -8.71 17.17
CA LEU A 180 39.99 -7.63 16.58
C LEU A 180 39.30 -6.27 16.54
N LEU A 181 37.95 -6.20 16.53
CA LEU A 181 37.26 -4.92 16.70
C LEU A 181 37.47 -4.31 18.09
N ALA A 182 37.78 -5.13 19.11
CA ALA A 182 38.13 -4.68 20.45
C ALA A 182 39.57 -4.13 20.50
N GLU A 183 40.46 -4.67 19.69
CA GLU A 183 41.88 -4.25 19.61
C GLU A 183 42.07 -2.96 18.79
N HIS A 184 41.07 -2.61 17.93
CA HIS A 184 41.07 -1.41 17.12
C HIS A 184 39.88 -0.49 17.49
N PRO A 185 39.98 0.34 18.53
CA PRO A 185 38.84 1.16 19.04
C PRO A 185 38.15 2.01 17.98
N LYS A 186 38.92 2.58 17.03
CA LYS A 186 38.40 3.38 15.92
C LYS A 186 37.42 2.58 15.04
N PHE A 187 37.74 1.33 14.71
CA PHE A 187 36.88 0.47 13.91
C PHE A 187 35.72 -0.07 14.75
N GLY A 188 35.96 -0.38 16.01
CA GLY A 188 34.90 -0.77 16.95
C GLY A 188 33.82 0.30 17.09
N ASP A 189 34.20 1.58 17.22
CA ASP A 189 33.26 2.67 17.28
C ASP A 189 32.58 2.97 15.94
N HIS A 190 33.29 2.83 14.83
CA HIS A 190 32.71 2.92 13.50
C HIS A 190 31.68 1.81 13.32
N PHE A 191 31.99 0.57 13.64
CA PHE A 191 31.08 -0.57 13.55
C PHE A 191 29.80 -0.36 14.37
N LYS A 192 29.92 0.12 15.62
CA LYS A 192 28.76 0.45 16.45
C LYS A 192 27.84 1.47 15.77
N ARG A 193 28.40 2.53 15.17
CA ARG A 193 27.61 3.52 14.43
C ARG A 193 26.91 2.92 13.22
N GLN A 194 27.56 2.04 12.46
CA GLN A 194 26.94 1.40 11.31
C GLN A 194 25.78 0.47 11.74
N ARG A 195 25.93 -0.23 12.86
CA ARG A 195 24.82 -1.02 13.42
C ARG A 195 23.65 -0.13 13.85
N LEU A 196 23.91 1.02 14.49
CA LEU A 196 22.85 1.98 14.82
C LEU A 196 22.10 2.44 13.57
N SER A 197 22.79 2.72 12.47
CA SER A 197 22.15 3.09 11.21
C SER A 197 21.29 1.92 10.65
N PHE A 198 21.81 0.70 10.65
CA PHE A 198 21.05 -0.48 10.22
C PHE A 198 19.74 -0.64 11.03
N TYR A 199 19.83 -0.57 12.36
CA TYR A 199 18.66 -0.67 13.23
C TYR A 199 17.71 0.53 13.11
N SER A 200 18.22 1.71 12.75
CA SER A 200 17.38 2.87 12.43
C SER A 200 16.51 2.60 11.20
N ALA A 201 17.09 2.03 10.13
CA ALA A 201 16.34 1.63 8.94
C ALA A 201 15.33 0.51 9.22
N GLU A 202 15.69 -0.49 10.05
CA GLU A 202 14.76 -1.54 10.47
C GLU A 202 13.58 -0.95 11.27
N ALA A 203 13.85 -0.01 12.18
CA ALA A 203 12.80 0.69 12.93
C ALA A 203 11.89 1.49 11.99
N LEU A 204 12.45 2.21 10.98
CA LEU A 204 11.64 2.88 9.97
C LEU A 204 10.72 1.89 9.24
N ARG A 205 11.27 0.78 8.77
CA ARG A 205 10.50 -0.26 8.06
C ARG A 205 9.33 -0.77 8.91
N MET A 206 9.58 -1.03 10.18
CA MET A 206 8.53 -1.49 11.11
C MET A 206 7.49 -0.42 11.42
N ASP A 207 7.91 0.83 11.66
CA ASP A 207 7.01 1.96 11.97
C ASP A 207 6.03 2.25 10.82
N VAL A 208 6.48 2.09 9.56
CA VAL A 208 5.67 2.44 8.40
C VAL A 208 4.87 1.26 7.82
N ARG A 209 5.21 0.01 8.18
CA ARG A 209 4.65 -1.21 7.59
C ARG A 209 3.13 -1.21 7.48
N ASP A 210 2.45 -0.80 8.54
CA ASP A 210 0.99 -0.83 8.63
C ASP A 210 0.35 0.54 8.31
N SER A 211 1.18 1.55 8.03
CA SER A 211 0.76 2.95 7.87
C SER A 211 0.83 3.46 6.42
N VAL A 212 1.52 2.75 5.54
CA VAL A 212 1.67 3.10 4.13
C VAL A 212 1.35 1.90 3.24
N PRO A 213 1.06 2.12 1.93
CA PRO A 213 0.88 1.03 0.97
C PRO A 213 2.08 0.08 0.93
N ASP A 214 1.80 -1.21 0.64
CA ASP A 214 2.85 -2.22 0.44
C ASP A 214 3.82 -1.77 -0.66
N GLY A 215 5.10 -2.04 -0.50
CA GLY A 215 6.14 -1.63 -1.44
C GLY A 215 6.65 -0.20 -1.25
N THR A 216 6.06 0.61 -0.36
CA THR A 216 6.51 2.00 -0.15
C THR A 216 7.91 2.06 0.46
N PHE A 217 8.24 1.18 1.40
CA PHE A 217 9.59 1.11 1.97
C PHE A 217 10.60 0.56 0.96
N GLU A 218 10.21 -0.45 0.20
CA GLU A 218 11.02 -1.03 -0.88
C GLU A 218 11.28 -0.01 -2.01
N SER A 219 10.34 0.89 -2.28
CA SER A 219 10.55 2.03 -3.18
C SER A 219 11.65 2.96 -2.65
N LEU A 220 11.63 3.28 -1.34
CA LEU A 220 12.69 4.06 -0.71
C LEU A 220 14.07 3.37 -0.81
N GLN A 221 14.11 2.06 -0.60
CA GLN A 221 15.33 1.27 -0.81
C GLN A 221 15.80 1.35 -2.28
N GLY A 222 14.87 1.32 -3.23
CA GLY A 222 15.16 1.50 -4.65
C GLY A 222 15.77 2.86 -4.97
N ASP A 223 15.20 3.94 -4.44
CA ASP A 223 15.71 5.31 -4.64
C ASP A 223 17.11 5.48 -4.02
N VAL A 224 17.33 4.96 -2.81
CA VAL A 224 18.65 4.98 -2.17
C VAL A 224 19.66 4.17 -2.98
N HIS A 225 19.28 2.96 -3.44
CA HIS A 225 20.14 2.12 -4.28
C HIS A 225 20.55 2.85 -5.56
N ALA A 226 19.57 3.38 -6.30
CA ALA A 226 19.83 4.12 -7.53
C ALA A 226 20.75 5.33 -7.32
N GLY A 227 20.62 5.99 -6.16
CA GLY A 227 21.43 7.17 -5.83
C GLY A 227 22.86 6.87 -5.39
N VAL A 228 23.18 5.63 -5.02
CA VAL A 228 24.51 5.25 -4.52
C VAL A 228 25.26 4.24 -5.38
N ILE A 229 24.60 3.49 -6.25
CA ILE A 229 25.19 2.36 -6.98
C ILE A 229 26.37 2.81 -7.86
N GLU A 230 26.26 3.91 -8.57
CA GLU A 230 27.32 4.44 -9.42
C GLU A 230 28.56 4.82 -8.63
N ILE A 231 28.39 5.28 -7.37
CA ILE A 231 29.49 5.58 -6.46
C ILE A 231 30.12 4.28 -5.97
N VAL A 232 29.31 3.28 -5.62
CA VAL A 232 29.84 1.98 -5.18
C VAL A 232 30.60 1.29 -6.30
N ASP A 233 30.12 1.43 -7.55
CA ASP A 233 30.71 0.81 -8.73
C ASP A 233 31.98 1.53 -9.24
N ALA A 234 32.16 2.79 -8.90
CA ALA A 234 33.36 3.54 -9.26
C ALA A 234 34.65 2.94 -8.65
N GLU A 235 35.79 3.28 -9.24
CA GLU A 235 37.09 2.98 -8.66
C GLU A 235 37.36 3.84 -7.43
N HIS A 236 37.81 3.22 -6.36
CA HIS A 236 38.15 3.89 -5.11
C HIS A 236 39.54 3.46 -4.63
N SER A 237 40.20 4.36 -3.91
CA SER A 237 41.52 4.10 -3.33
C SER A 237 41.52 3.04 -2.23
N SER A 238 40.33 2.78 -1.62
CA SER A 238 40.14 1.72 -0.61
C SER A 238 38.66 1.40 -0.42
N ALA A 239 38.36 0.22 0.13
CA ALA A 239 37.02 -0.19 0.51
C ALA A 239 36.41 0.76 1.55
N MET A 240 37.20 1.28 2.48
CA MET A 240 36.73 2.28 3.46
C MET A 240 36.33 3.59 2.80
N PHE A 241 37.03 4.02 1.75
CA PHE A 241 36.66 5.23 1.00
C PHE A 241 35.37 5.02 0.21
N ARG A 242 35.21 3.86 -0.46
CA ARG A 242 33.95 3.47 -1.14
C ARG A 242 32.76 3.50 -0.19
N LEU A 243 32.86 2.80 0.94
CA LEU A 243 31.82 2.76 1.97
C LEU A 243 31.45 4.17 2.42
N THR A 244 32.44 4.98 2.81
CA THR A 244 32.21 6.34 3.32
C THR A 244 31.56 7.23 2.26
N ALA A 245 32.02 7.17 1.01
CA ALA A 245 31.46 7.93 -0.11
C ALA A 245 29.97 7.57 -0.35
N ALA A 246 29.66 6.27 -0.40
CA ALA A 246 28.29 5.80 -0.60
C ALA A 246 27.35 6.21 0.54
N LEU A 247 27.79 6.04 1.81
CA LEU A 247 27.00 6.43 2.97
C LEU A 247 26.76 7.96 3.04
N ASN A 248 27.78 8.76 2.68
CA ASN A 248 27.62 10.21 2.61
C ASN A 248 26.64 10.61 1.51
N GLN A 249 26.78 10.03 0.32
CA GLN A 249 25.84 10.27 -0.77
C GLN A 249 24.40 9.92 -0.38
N ALA A 250 24.17 8.78 0.28
CA ALA A 250 22.85 8.39 0.74
C ALA A 250 22.19 9.46 1.61
N THR A 251 22.98 10.17 2.45
CA THR A 251 22.45 11.25 3.28
C THR A 251 22.11 12.52 2.51
N LEU A 252 22.70 12.72 1.34
CA LEU A 252 22.53 13.90 0.50
C LEU A 252 21.48 13.73 -0.59
N LEU A 253 20.92 12.52 -0.76
CA LEU A 253 19.91 12.27 -1.78
C LEU A 253 18.69 13.18 -1.59
N ASP A 254 18.22 13.76 -2.69
CA ASP A 254 16.93 14.45 -2.70
C ASP A 254 15.80 13.41 -2.78
N LEU A 255 15.15 13.21 -1.66
CA LEU A 255 13.97 12.32 -1.52
C LEU A 255 12.68 13.12 -1.33
N SER A 256 12.66 14.40 -1.72
CA SER A 256 11.52 15.31 -1.49
C SER A 256 10.22 14.81 -2.10
N ALA A 257 10.29 14.05 -3.20
CA ALA A 257 9.12 13.44 -3.85
C ALA A 257 8.68 12.11 -3.21
N HIS A 258 9.47 11.52 -2.31
CA HIS A 258 9.14 10.22 -1.73
C HIS A 258 8.17 10.34 -0.54
N ALA A 259 7.19 9.43 -0.46
CA ALA A 259 6.16 9.45 0.58
C ALA A 259 6.70 9.39 2.02
N LEU A 260 7.86 8.79 2.23
CA LEU A 260 8.51 8.66 3.54
C LEU A 260 9.51 9.79 3.87
N VAL A 261 9.64 10.82 3.02
CA VAL A 261 10.65 11.89 3.22
C VAL A 261 10.54 12.58 4.58
N SER A 262 9.31 12.78 5.08
CA SER A 262 9.05 13.46 6.35
C SER A 262 9.55 12.69 7.59
N VAL A 263 9.77 11.38 7.46
CA VAL A 263 10.16 10.48 8.56
C VAL A 263 11.49 9.79 8.33
N ALA A 264 11.99 9.74 7.10
CA ALA A 264 13.28 9.13 6.76
C ALA A 264 14.45 10.05 7.20
N ARG A 265 15.16 9.63 8.23
CA ARG A 265 16.33 10.34 8.79
C ARG A 265 17.61 10.03 7.99
N PRO A 266 18.67 10.85 8.10
CA PRO A 266 19.95 10.53 7.47
C PRO A 266 20.51 9.14 7.88
N GLU A 267 20.34 8.75 9.14
CA GLU A 267 20.74 7.44 9.66
C GLU A 267 19.99 6.30 9.00
N ASP A 268 18.69 6.48 8.71
CA ASP A 268 17.88 5.45 8.00
C ASP A 268 18.43 5.21 6.60
N ARG A 269 18.84 6.27 5.90
CA ARG A 269 19.40 6.18 4.54
C ARG A 269 20.73 5.42 4.52
N LYS A 270 21.60 5.66 5.52
CA LYS A 270 22.81 4.85 5.73
C LYS A 270 22.47 3.40 6.06
N GLY A 271 21.47 3.20 6.93
CA GLY A 271 21.00 1.88 7.30
C GLY A 271 20.42 1.09 6.12
N ILE A 272 19.70 1.76 5.22
CA ILE A 272 19.22 1.18 3.96
C ILE A 272 20.41 0.72 3.10
N CYS A 273 21.51 1.46 3.02
CA CYS A 273 22.72 0.98 2.33
C CYS A 273 23.25 -0.33 2.94
N HIS A 274 23.19 -0.48 4.26
CA HIS A 274 23.57 -1.72 4.92
C HIS A 274 22.55 -2.85 4.70
N GLN A 275 21.24 -2.54 4.64
CA GLN A 275 20.23 -3.53 4.24
C GLN A 275 20.50 -4.03 2.81
N LEU A 276 20.78 -3.12 1.89
CA LEU A 276 21.13 -3.46 0.50
C LEU A 276 22.39 -4.32 0.42
N ALA A 277 23.41 -4.05 1.25
CA ALA A 277 24.60 -4.89 1.35
C ALA A 277 24.28 -6.25 1.98
N ASN A 278 23.37 -6.29 2.96
CA ASN A 278 22.88 -7.53 3.57
C ASN A 278 22.13 -8.43 2.56
N ASP A 279 21.44 -7.80 1.62
CA ASP A 279 20.74 -8.45 0.50
C ASP A 279 21.67 -8.71 -0.71
N SER A 280 22.98 -8.51 -0.56
CA SER A 280 24.00 -8.65 -1.63
C SER A 280 23.74 -7.77 -2.86
N ARG A 281 23.08 -6.63 -2.68
CA ARG A 281 22.82 -5.63 -3.72
C ARG A 281 23.88 -4.53 -3.76
N LEU A 282 24.67 -4.37 -2.70
CA LEU A 282 25.84 -3.49 -2.62
C LEU A 282 27.01 -4.27 -2.04
N GLU A 283 28.22 -4.02 -2.54
CA GLU A 283 29.47 -4.61 -2.07
C GLU A 283 30.45 -3.51 -1.70
N TRP A 284 30.97 -3.54 -0.46
CA TRP A 284 31.90 -2.53 0.00
C TRP A 284 33.36 -2.88 -0.33
N ALA A 285 33.73 -4.14 -0.17
CA ALA A 285 35.08 -4.65 -0.44
C ALA A 285 35.09 -5.45 -1.73
N ARG A 286 35.64 -4.86 -2.79
CA ARG A 286 35.91 -5.53 -4.06
C ARG A 286 37.34 -6.05 -4.04
N GLY A 287 37.54 -7.32 -3.77
CA GLY A 287 38.86 -7.86 -3.88
C GLY A 287 39.14 -8.95 -2.89
N ALA A 288 38.87 -10.12 -3.29
CA ALA A 288 39.42 -11.43 -3.08
C ALA A 288 38.33 -12.48 -3.40
N ARG A 289 37.70 -12.34 -4.57
CA ARG A 289 37.08 -13.54 -5.18
C ARG A 289 38.21 -14.31 -5.81
N SER A 290 38.81 -15.22 -5.03
CA SER A 290 39.65 -16.30 -5.54
C SER A 290 38.79 -17.36 -6.22
#